data_f02011b63719c53c6d94136f45d38cd0
#
_entry.id   f02011b63719c53c6d94136f45d38cd0
#
_cell.length_a   1.000
_cell.length_b   1.000
_cell.length_c   1.000
_cell.angle_alpha   90.00
_cell.angle_beta   90.00
_cell.angle_gamma   90.00
#
_symmetry.space_group_name_H-M   'P 1'
#
loop_
_entity.id
_entity.type
_entity.pdbx_description
1 polymer ?
#
loop_
_entity_poly.entity_id
_entity_poly.type
_entity_poly.pdbx_seq_one_letter_code
_entity_poly.pdbx_strand_id
1 'polypeptide(L)'
;MLSKVRLFPINSWGTDGYPVLGSPIQLATVAEGETEVNNIRIKLTPTVKSKTLEADDREEVHTAVTGMSGELECYCADPTALAAIFPVDKDSNGNVHFLAGVQSSKEVAIFCEGRSGEKGNKFQMWIYDCTFEPLEEELNTETDTAQTVSLSFNVKVINAGTTSGTRKDRTHAKAYAGNTGYVSGEPTASDILKE
;
A
#
# COMPACT_ATOMS: atom_id res chain seq x y z
N MET A 1 2.21 -13.42 9.05
CA MET A 1 1.09 -13.70 8.14
C MET A 1 0.30 -12.42 7.96
N LEU A 2 0.00 -12.05 6.72
CA LEU A 2 -0.82 -10.90 6.37
C LEU A 2 -2.28 -11.33 6.42
N SER A 3 -3.13 -10.61 7.16
CA SER A 3 -4.54 -11.00 7.38
C SER A 3 -5.53 -10.09 6.68
N LYS A 4 -5.16 -8.85 6.42
CA LYS A 4 -6.05 -7.87 5.80
C LYS A 4 -5.27 -6.84 5.00
N VAL A 5 -5.73 -6.54 3.80
CA VAL A 5 -5.25 -5.41 2.98
C VAL A 5 -6.45 -4.63 2.47
N ARG A 6 -6.38 -3.31 2.59
CA ARG A 6 -7.37 -2.37 2.03
C ARG A 6 -6.65 -1.22 1.34
N LEU A 7 -7.16 -0.84 0.20
CA LEU A 7 -6.69 0.31 -0.57
C LEU A 7 -7.70 1.44 -0.40
N PHE A 8 -7.22 2.62 -0.12
CA PHE A 8 -8.05 3.81 0.07
C PHE A 8 -7.67 4.86 -0.97
N PRO A 9 -8.53 5.16 -1.96
CA PRO A 9 -8.29 6.26 -2.89
C PRO A 9 -8.07 7.57 -2.13
N ILE A 10 -7.10 8.37 -2.57
CA ILE A 10 -6.86 9.70 -2.01
C ILE A 10 -7.74 10.69 -2.75
N ASN A 11 -8.68 11.31 -2.04
CA ASN A 11 -9.61 12.29 -2.60
C ASN A 11 -9.04 13.71 -2.59
N SER A 12 -8.29 14.04 -1.54
CA SER A 12 -7.67 15.35 -1.34
C SER A 12 -6.61 15.28 -0.24
N TRP A 13 -6.02 16.41 0.08
CA TRP A 13 -5.02 16.54 1.14
C TRP A 13 -5.52 17.47 2.24
N GLY A 14 -5.37 17.03 3.48
CA GLY A 14 -5.70 17.82 4.66
C GLY A 14 -4.70 18.95 4.92
N THR A 15 -5.11 19.94 5.70
CA THR A 15 -4.22 21.04 6.13
C THR A 15 -3.09 20.56 7.04
N ASP A 16 -3.22 19.37 7.61
CA ASP A 16 -2.20 18.66 8.40
C ASP A 16 -1.19 17.90 7.53
N GLY A 17 -1.40 17.85 6.20
CA GLY A 17 -0.55 17.15 5.24
C GLY A 17 -0.84 15.66 5.11
N TYR A 18 -1.82 15.14 5.85
CA TYR A 18 -2.29 13.76 5.67
C TYR A 18 -3.34 13.66 4.56
N PRO A 19 -3.42 12.52 3.87
CA PRO A 19 -4.43 12.34 2.83
C PRO A 19 -5.84 12.22 3.43
N VAL A 20 -6.81 12.78 2.72
CA VAL A 20 -8.24 12.57 2.96
C VAL A 20 -8.68 11.41 2.09
N LEU A 21 -9.04 10.32 2.73
CA LEU A 21 -9.26 9.03 2.09
C LEU A 21 -10.71 8.84 1.66
N GLY A 22 -10.90 8.10 0.57
CA GLY A 22 -12.19 7.59 0.13
C GLY A 22 -12.58 6.29 0.84
N SER A 23 -13.61 5.63 0.31
CA SER A 23 -14.04 4.32 0.83
C SER A 23 -12.98 3.24 0.58
N PRO A 24 -12.84 2.27 1.50
CA PRO A 24 -11.89 1.18 1.33
C PRO A 24 -12.26 0.27 0.16
N ILE A 25 -11.24 -0.16 -0.57
CA ILE A 25 -11.33 -1.11 -1.66
C ILE A 25 -10.60 -2.38 -1.23
N GLN A 26 -11.27 -3.52 -1.33
CA GLN A 26 -10.67 -4.83 -1.15
C GLN A 26 -10.22 -5.35 -2.51
N LEU A 27 -8.91 -5.51 -2.69
CA LEU A 27 -8.36 -5.94 -3.97
C LEU A 27 -8.50 -7.45 -4.18
N ALA A 28 -8.17 -8.24 -3.16
CA ALA A 28 -8.25 -9.69 -3.24
C ALA A 28 -9.68 -10.18 -3.01
N THR A 29 -10.13 -11.10 -3.84
CA THR A 29 -11.41 -11.80 -3.65
C THR A 29 -11.21 -13.06 -2.82
N VAL A 30 -12.32 -13.60 -2.34
CA VAL A 30 -12.36 -14.95 -1.75
C VAL A 30 -12.37 -15.95 -2.90
N ALA A 31 -11.43 -16.89 -2.91
CA ALA A 31 -11.44 -17.96 -3.89
C ALA A 31 -12.68 -18.84 -3.70
N GLU A 32 -13.16 -19.45 -4.79
CA GLU A 32 -14.33 -20.33 -4.75
C GLU A 32 -14.11 -21.50 -3.77
N GLY A 33 -14.98 -21.64 -2.79
CA GLY A 33 -14.89 -22.66 -1.73
C GLY A 33 -14.10 -22.23 -0.48
N GLU A 34 -13.49 -21.03 -0.48
CA GLU A 34 -12.79 -20.48 0.66
C GLU A 34 -13.65 -19.46 1.40
N THR A 35 -13.37 -19.25 2.68
CA THR A 35 -14.06 -18.26 3.52
C THR A 35 -13.21 -17.03 3.83
N GLU A 36 -11.93 -17.05 3.50
CA GLU A 36 -10.98 -16.00 3.81
C GLU A 36 -10.31 -15.42 2.55
N VAL A 37 -10.07 -14.13 2.59
CA VAL A 37 -9.34 -13.42 1.55
C VAL A 37 -7.86 -13.72 1.64
N ASN A 38 -7.28 -14.29 0.61
CA ASN A 38 -5.87 -14.67 0.57
C ASN A 38 -5.00 -13.53 0.02
N ASN A 39 -4.53 -12.65 0.91
CA ASN A 39 -3.41 -11.76 0.63
C ASN A 39 -2.12 -12.48 0.96
N ILE A 40 -1.19 -12.54 0.01
CA ILE A 40 0.02 -13.32 0.18
C ILE A 40 1.10 -12.50 0.85
N ARG A 41 1.43 -11.35 0.29
CA ARG A 41 2.59 -10.58 0.70
C ARG A 41 2.43 -9.10 0.40
N ILE A 42 2.96 -8.28 1.30
CA ILE A 42 3.34 -6.90 1.01
C ILE A 42 4.82 -6.74 1.38
N LYS A 43 5.60 -6.20 0.46
CA LYS A 43 7.02 -5.93 0.64
C LYS A 43 7.27 -4.45 0.46
N LEU A 44 8.05 -3.85 1.34
CA LEU A 44 8.52 -2.47 1.23
C LEU A 44 10.03 -2.47 1.13
N THR A 45 10.55 -1.75 0.15
CA THR A 45 11.98 -1.63 -0.11
C THR A 45 12.36 -0.14 -0.08
N PRO A 46 13.13 0.31 0.93
CA PRO A 46 13.56 1.69 0.99
C PRO A 46 14.61 1.98 -0.10
N THR A 47 14.49 3.11 -0.74
CA THR A 47 15.52 3.65 -1.62
C THR A 47 16.45 4.52 -0.78
N VAL A 48 17.72 4.14 -0.74
CA VAL A 48 18.71 4.76 0.13
C VAL A 48 19.75 5.49 -0.73
N LYS A 49 20.05 6.74 -0.38
CA LYS A 49 21.20 7.47 -0.91
C LYS A 49 22.23 7.62 0.19
N SER A 50 23.44 7.21 -0.10
CA SER A 50 24.60 7.40 0.76
C SER A 50 25.50 8.47 0.19
N LYS A 51 25.96 9.38 1.04
CA LYS A 51 26.99 10.36 0.71
C LYS A 51 28.17 10.18 1.67
N THR A 52 29.31 9.90 1.11
CA THR A 52 30.55 9.87 1.87
C THR A 52 31.11 11.29 1.94
N LEU A 53 31.39 11.75 3.14
CA LEU A 53 32.11 12.98 3.40
C LEU A 53 33.51 12.63 3.87
N GLU A 54 34.49 12.99 3.06
CA GLU A 54 35.91 12.88 3.44
C GLU A 54 36.30 14.20 4.15
N ALA A 55 36.58 14.09 5.43
CA ALA A 55 37.12 15.19 6.21
C ALA A 55 38.26 14.67 7.06
N ASP A 56 39.46 15.19 6.83
CA ASP A 56 40.70 14.97 7.59
C ASP A 56 40.72 13.68 8.44
N ASP A 57 41.23 12.59 7.87
CA ASP A 57 41.40 11.28 8.52
C ASP A 57 40.17 10.52 8.99
N ARG A 58 38.93 10.99 8.66
CA ARG A 58 37.69 10.25 8.94
C ARG A 58 36.76 10.24 7.74
N GLU A 59 36.31 9.05 7.42
CA GLU A 59 35.25 8.83 6.44
C GLU A 59 33.91 8.74 7.20
N GLU A 60 33.03 9.70 6.96
CA GLU A 60 31.66 9.67 7.51
C GLU A 60 30.68 9.34 6.36
N VAL A 61 29.93 8.25 6.53
CA VAL A 61 28.90 7.85 5.58
C VAL A 61 27.54 8.33 6.11
N HIS A 62 26.97 9.32 5.45
CA HIS A 62 25.61 9.76 5.69
C HIS A 62 24.62 9.05 4.78
N THR A 63 23.69 8.33 5.38
CA THR A 63 22.68 7.57 4.65
C THR A 63 21.30 8.19 4.87
N ALA A 64 20.61 8.51 3.79
CA ALA A 64 19.25 9.02 3.84
C ALA A 64 18.29 8.16 3.02
N VAL A 65 17.13 7.86 3.55
CA VAL A 65 16.03 7.25 2.78
C VAL A 65 15.38 8.34 1.93
N THR A 66 15.47 8.20 0.61
CA THR A 66 14.97 9.19 -0.35
C THR A 66 13.65 8.80 -1.02
N GLY A 67 13.23 7.57 -0.81
CA GLY A 67 11.99 7.03 -1.36
C GLY A 67 11.75 5.62 -0.86
N MET A 68 10.66 5.05 -1.28
CA MET A 68 10.30 3.67 -0.96
C MET A 68 9.50 3.11 -2.15
N SER A 69 9.76 1.87 -2.49
CA SER A 69 8.92 1.10 -3.40
C SER A 69 8.35 -0.11 -2.68
N GLY A 70 7.35 -0.73 -3.27
CA GLY A 70 6.75 -1.91 -2.70
C GLY A 70 6.14 -2.83 -3.74
N GLU A 71 5.77 -3.99 -3.28
CA GLU A 71 5.12 -5.03 -4.05
C GLU A 71 3.99 -5.60 -3.20
N LEU A 72 2.79 -5.65 -3.76
CA LEU A 72 1.61 -6.28 -3.18
C LEU A 72 1.25 -7.49 -4.02
N GLU A 73 1.22 -8.65 -3.41
CA GLU A 73 0.89 -9.91 -4.05
C GLU A 73 -0.40 -10.47 -3.43
N CYS A 74 -1.37 -10.80 -4.26
CA CYS A 74 -2.63 -11.37 -3.82
C CYS A 74 -3.15 -12.44 -4.78
N TYR A 75 -3.98 -13.34 -4.29
CA TYR A 75 -4.74 -14.26 -5.12
C TYR A 75 -6.01 -13.58 -5.64
N CYS A 76 -6.37 -13.86 -6.89
CA CYS A 76 -7.65 -13.50 -7.47
C CYS A 76 -8.02 -12.02 -7.25
N ALA A 77 -7.33 -11.10 -7.92
CA ALA A 77 -7.71 -9.69 -7.86
C ALA A 77 -9.13 -9.46 -8.44
N ASP A 78 -9.93 -8.69 -7.72
CA ASP A 78 -11.24 -8.28 -8.19
C ASP A 78 -11.11 -7.29 -9.36
N PRO A 79 -11.61 -7.60 -10.57
CA PRO A 79 -11.58 -6.68 -11.71
C PRO A 79 -12.25 -5.33 -11.41
N THR A 80 -13.29 -5.32 -10.56
CA THR A 80 -13.96 -4.09 -10.15
C THR A 80 -13.07 -3.23 -9.26
N ALA A 81 -12.32 -3.86 -8.37
CA ALA A 81 -11.34 -3.18 -7.52
C ALA A 81 -10.18 -2.63 -8.35
N LEU A 82 -9.67 -3.39 -9.32
CA LEU A 82 -8.65 -2.93 -10.26
C LEU A 82 -9.14 -1.72 -11.06
N ALA A 83 -10.38 -1.76 -11.56
CA ALA A 83 -10.99 -0.65 -12.28
C ALA A 83 -11.19 0.62 -11.43
N ALA A 84 -11.28 0.50 -10.13
CA ALA A 84 -11.37 1.66 -9.24
C ALA A 84 -10.01 2.36 -9.05
N ILE A 85 -8.92 1.63 -9.22
CA ILE A 85 -7.55 2.10 -8.99
C ILE A 85 -6.87 2.49 -10.32
N PHE A 86 -6.95 1.62 -11.31
CA PHE A 86 -6.35 1.83 -12.62
C PHE A 86 -7.29 2.58 -13.57
N PRO A 87 -6.76 3.35 -14.49
CA PRO A 87 -7.55 3.97 -15.56
C PRO A 87 -7.96 2.88 -16.57
N VAL A 88 -9.19 2.49 -16.50
CA VAL A 88 -9.79 1.48 -17.36
C VAL A 88 -11.14 1.95 -17.87
N ASP A 89 -11.55 1.48 -19.03
CA ASP A 89 -12.90 1.62 -19.51
C ASP A 89 -13.72 0.38 -19.16
N LYS A 90 -15.00 0.58 -18.84
CA LYS A 90 -15.96 -0.51 -18.69
C LYS A 90 -16.98 -0.45 -19.81
N ASP A 91 -17.18 -1.57 -20.47
CA ASP A 91 -18.26 -1.68 -21.45
C ASP A 91 -19.62 -1.90 -20.77
N SER A 92 -20.68 -1.89 -21.57
CA SER A 92 -22.06 -2.11 -21.08
C SER A 92 -22.30 -3.51 -20.50
N ASN A 93 -21.42 -4.46 -20.77
CA ASN A 93 -21.48 -5.84 -20.28
C ASN A 93 -20.65 -6.02 -18.98
N GLY A 94 -19.95 -4.98 -18.54
CA GLY A 94 -19.11 -5.01 -17.35
C GLY A 94 -17.68 -5.49 -17.59
N ASN A 95 -17.27 -5.73 -18.86
CA ASN A 95 -15.90 -6.05 -19.17
C ASN A 95 -15.01 -4.83 -18.94
N VAL A 96 -13.79 -5.10 -18.50
CA VAL A 96 -12.78 -4.08 -18.18
C VAL A 96 -11.74 -4.04 -19.30
N HIS A 97 -11.52 -2.86 -19.85
CA HIS A 97 -10.55 -2.62 -20.90
C HIS A 97 -9.43 -1.72 -20.37
N PHE A 98 -8.20 -2.23 -20.33
CA PHE A 98 -7.04 -1.45 -19.94
C PHE A 98 -6.61 -0.52 -21.09
N LEU A 99 -6.44 0.75 -20.77
CA LEU A 99 -6.13 1.76 -21.76
C LEU A 99 -4.62 1.79 -22.06
N ALA A 100 -4.26 1.68 -23.33
CA ALA A 100 -2.89 1.85 -23.78
C ALA A 100 -2.40 3.29 -23.53
N GLY A 101 -1.15 3.44 -23.10
CA GLY A 101 -0.52 4.74 -22.88
C GLY A 101 -0.82 5.40 -21.52
N VAL A 102 -1.62 4.78 -20.68
CA VAL A 102 -1.82 5.22 -19.30
C VAL A 102 -0.87 4.47 -18.39
N GLN A 103 -0.13 5.22 -17.57
CA GLN A 103 1.09 4.69 -16.99
C GLN A 103 1.00 4.43 -15.50
N SER A 104 0.04 5.00 -14.80
CA SER A 104 -0.03 4.84 -13.35
C SER A 104 -1.45 4.81 -12.83
N SER A 105 -1.62 4.16 -11.70
CA SER A 105 -2.87 4.18 -10.95
C SER A 105 -3.18 5.55 -10.36
N LYS A 106 -4.39 5.70 -9.84
CA LYS A 106 -4.71 6.79 -8.91
C LYS A 106 -3.83 6.68 -7.65
N GLU A 107 -3.64 7.79 -6.97
CA GLU A 107 -3.00 7.82 -5.67
C GLU A 107 -3.89 7.12 -4.63
N VAL A 108 -3.29 6.21 -3.85
CA VAL A 108 -3.98 5.44 -2.82
C VAL A 108 -3.15 5.35 -1.55
N ALA A 109 -3.81 5.30 -0.41
CA ALA A 109 -3.19 4.84 0.82
C ALA A 109 -3.45 3.33 0.98
N ILE A 110 -2.47 2.61 1.52
CA ILE A 110 -2.58 1.17 1.76
C ILE A 110 -2.64 0.92 3.26
N PHE A 111 -3.69 0.24 3.69
CA PHE A 111 -3.78 -0.34 5.01
C PHE A 111 -3.47 -1.83 4.94
N CYS A 112 -2.66 -2.32 5.85
CA CYS A 112 -2.48 -3.76 6.03
C CYS A 112 -2.42 -4.14 7.51
N GLU A 113 -2.96 -5.32 7.81
CA GLU A 113 -2.88 -5.95 9.12
C GLU A 113 -2.12 -7.26 9.02
N GLY A 114 -1.24 -7.52 9.97
CA GLY A 114 -0.45 -8.73 10.01
C GLY A 114 -0.03 -9.12 11.43
N ARG A 115 0.71 -10.23 11.52
CA ARG A 115 1.33 -10.70 12.75
C ARG A 115 2.84 -10.82 12.56
N SER A 116 3.58 -10.42 13.58
CA SER A 116 5.03 -10.56 13.66
C SER A 116 5.38 -11.90 14.33
N GLY A 117 5.80 -12.91 13.53
CA GLY A 117 6.17 -14.24 14.02
C GLY A 117 4.96 -15.13 14.39
N GLU A 118 5.22 -16.38 14.82
CA GLU A 118 4.18 -17.38 15.14
C GLU A 118 3.31 -17.01 16.35
N LYS A 119 3.88 -16.35 17.34
CA LYS A 119 3.21 -15.85 18.55
C LYS A 119 3.26 -14.33 18.66
N GLY A 120 3.62 -13.67 17.55
CA GLY A 120 3.88 -12.22 17.55
C GLY A 120 2.62 -11.39 17.70
N ASN A 121 2.85 -10.17 18.17
CA ASN A 121 1.81 -9.17 18.30
C ASN A 121 1.22 -8.83 16.93
N LYS A 122 -0.09 -8.66 16.88
CA LYS A 122 -0.76 -8.08 15.72
C LYS A 122 -0.27 -6.65 15.52
N PHE A 123 -0.07 -6.27 14.29
CA PHE A 123 0.23 -4.91 13.91
C PHE A 123 -0.62 -4.47 12.72
N GLN A 124 -0.82 -3.18 12.63
CA GLN A 124 -1.43 -2.52 11.47
C GLN A 124 -0.42 -1.53 10.91
N MET A 125 -0.40 -1.41 9.60
CA MET A 125 0.48 -0.48 8.91
C MET A 125 -0.34 0.33 7.90
N TRP A 126 -0.16 1.64 7.92
CA TRP A 126 -0.66 2.56 6.94
C TRP A 126 0.50 3.08 6.09
N ILE A 127 0.40 2.93 4.78
CA ILE A 127 1.29 3.55 3.80
C ILE A 127 0.49 4.69 3.19
N TYR A 128 1.00 5.92 3.31
CA TYR A 128 0.17 7.11 3.15
C TYR A 128 -0.15 7.50 1.73
N ASP A 129 0.80 7.34 0.81
CA ASP A 129 0.64 7.74 -0.59
C ASP A 129 1.40 6.78 -1.49
N CYS A 130 0.65 6.02 -2.25
CA CYS A 130 1.16 5.03 -3.17
C CYS A 130 0.58 5.23 -4.55
N THR A 131 1.40 4.98 -5.56
CA THR A 131 0.98 4.90 -6.95
C THR A 131 1.43 3.57 -7.51
N PHE A 132 0.50 2.75 -7.97
CA PHE A 132 0.83 1.47 -8.59
C PHE A 132 1.39 1.68 -10.00
N GLU A 133 2.35 0.86 -10.36
CA GLU A 133 2.85 0.74 -11.73
C GLU A 133 1.80 0.05 -12.62
N PRO A 134 1.91 0.15 -13.94
CA PRO A 134 1.04 -0.58 -14.85
C PRO A 134 0.99 -2.07 -14.51
N LEU A 135 -0.20 -2.65 -14.61
CA LEU A 135 -0.40 -4.05 -14.29
C LEU A 135 0.35 -4.95 -15.28
N GLU A 136 1.19 -5.83 -14.76
CA GLU A 136 1.76 -6.93 -15.51
C GLU A 136 0.85 -8.16 -15.32
N GLU A 137 0.30 -8.69 -16.40
CA GLU A 137 -0.53 -9.89 -16.38
C GLU A 137 0.26 -11.08 -16.93
N GLU A 138 0.40 -12.12 -16.11
CA GLU A 138 0.93 -13.41 -16.53
C GLU A 138 -0.21 -14.44 -16.51
N LEU A 139 -0.52 -15.01 -17.65
CA LEU A 139 -1.48 -16.11 -17.79
C LEU A 139 -0.71 -17.43 -17.78
N ASN A 140 -0.82 -18.18 -16.70
CA ASN A 140 -0.19 -19.49 -16.59
C ASN A 140 -1.23 -20.60 -16.80
N THR A 141 -0.87 -21.60 -17.62
CA THR A 141 -1.74 -22.76 -17.96
C THR A 141 -1.57 -23.93 -17.00
N GLU A 142 -0.71 -23.81 -15.99
CA GLU A 142 -0.56 -24.85 -14.97
C GLU A 142 -1.78 -24.89 -14.06
N THR A 143 -2.46 -26.04 -14.06
CA THR A 143 -3.78 -26.23 -13.45
C THR A 143 -3.80 -26.28 -11.93
N ASP A 144 -2.65 -26.38 -11.28
CA ASP A 144 -2.55 -26.60 -9.82
C ASP A 144 -2.12 -25.36 -9.01
N THR A 145 -1.86 -24.24 -9.67
CA THR A 145 -1.42 -23.03 -8.98
C THR A 145 -2.49 -21.94 -9.11
N ALA A 146 -2.99 -21.47 -7.98
CA ALA A 146 -3.89 -20.32 -7.97
C ALA A 146 -3.19 -19.11 -8.60
N GLN A 147 -3.89 -18.42 -9.49
CA GLN A 147 -3.34 -17.26 -10.19
C GLN A 147 -3.07 -16.13 -9.20
N THR A 148 -1.83 -15.69 -9.13
CA THR A 148 -1.42 -14.55 -8.30
C THR A 148 -1.28 -13.30 -9.15
N VAL A 149 -1.71 -12.17 -8.59
CA VAL A 149 -1.47 -10.85 -9.17
C VAL A 149 -0.44 -10.14 -8.31
N SER A 150 0.64 -9.70 -8.94
CA SER A 150 1.68 -8.90 -8.30
C SER A 150 1.58 -7.46 -8.78
N LEU A 151 1.43 -6.54 -7.84
CA LEU A 151 1.29 -5.12 -8.08
C LEU A 151 2.49 -4.38 -7.48
N SER A 152 3.37 -3.90 -8.33
CA SER A 152 4.44 -2.99 -7.94
C SER A 152 3.89 -1.60 -7.68
N PHE A 153 4.40 -0.93 -6.65
CA PHE A 153 4.00 0.44 -6.33
C PHE A 153 5.17 1.28 -5.81
N ASN A 154 5.07 2.57 -6.05
CA ASN A 154 5.97 3.57 -5.52
C ASN A 154 5.30 4.31 -4.37
N VAL A 155 6.03 4.53 -3.28
CA VAL A 155 5.58 5.28 -2.11
C VAL A 155 6.15 6.68 -2.17
N LYS A 156 5.29 7.67 -2.16
CA LYS A 156 5.68 9.08 -2.08
C LYS A 156 5.87 9.48 -0.62
N VAL A 157 6.81 10.36 -0.39
CA VAL A 157 7.02 10.98 0.91
C VAL A 157 5.99 12.09 1.08
N ILE A 158 5.20 12.03 2.14
CA ILE A 158 4.29 13.11 2.54
C ILE A 158 4.95 13.96 3.62
N ASN A 159 4.65 15.25 3.64
CA ASN A 159 5.08 16.17 4.69
C ASN A 159 3.89 16.47 5.61
N ALA A 160 3.77 15.74 6.70
CA ALA A 160 2.60 15.72 7.57
C ALA A 160 2.95 15.86 9.04
N GLY A 161 2.02 16.42 9.82
CA GLY A 161 2.14 16.60 11.26
C GLY A 161 0.88 17.16 11.88
N THR A 162 0.85 17.34 13.19
CA THR A 162 -0.28 17.98 13.88
C THR A 162 -0.40 19.45 13.46
N THR A 163 -1.62 19.98 13.51
CA THR A 163 -1.92 21.37 13.10
C THR A 163 -1.10 22.43 13.87
N SER A 164 -0.60 22.08 15.05
CA SER A 164 0.23 22.94 15.90
C SER A 164 1.69 22.49 16.01
N GLY A 165 2.07 21.39 15.34
CA GLY A 165 3.39 20.78 15.45
C GLY A 165 4.26 20.95 14.20
N THR A 166 5.52 20.56 14.33
CA THR A 166 6.45 20.52 13.21
C THR A 166 6.08 19.36 12.27
N ARG A 167 5.85 19.67 11.01
CA ARG A 167 5.65 18.65 9.98
C ARG A 167 6.94 17.86 9.76
N LYS A 168 6.79 16.57 9.52
CA LYS A 168 7.89 15.66 9.23
C LYS A 168 7.59 14.87 7.96
N ASP A 169 8.65 14.49 7.27
CA ASP A 169 8.56 13.63 6.12
C ASP A 169 8.23 12.20 6.55
N ARG A 170 7.18 11.62 5.94
CA ARG A 170 6.64 10.31 6.31
C ARG A 170 6.33 9.49 5.07
N THR A 171 6.49 8.21 5.17
CA THR A 171 6.07 7.24 4.14
C THR A 171 4.98 6.30 4.67
N HIS A 172 5.13 5.86 5.90
CA HIS A 172 4.20 4.93 6.55
C HIS A 172 4.23 5.06 8.07
N ALA A 173 3.22 4.50 8.74
CA ALA A 173 3.19 4.33 10.19
C ALA A 173 2.70 2.94 10.57
N LYS A 174 3.05 2.50 11.77
CA LYS A 174 2.63 1.22 12.34
C LYS A 174 2.00 1.41 13.71
N ALA A 175 0.89 0.72 13.95
CA ALA A 175 0.30 0.55 15.29
C ALA A 175 0.34 -0.93 15.69
N TYR A 176 0.66 -1.18 16.93
CA TYR A 176 0.64 -2.54 17.50
C TYR A 176 -0.60 -2.72 18.35
N ALA A 177 -1.09 -3.97 18.44
CA ALA A 177 -2.24 -4.29 19.28
C ALA A 177 -2.02 -3.82 20.72
N GLY A 178 -3.01 -3.11 21.26
CA GLY A 178 -2.93 -2.48 22.58
C GLY A 178 -2.46 -1.03 22.59
N ASN A 179 -1.94 -0.51 21.46
CA ASN A 179 -1.56 0.89 21.33
C ASN A 179 -2.72 1.75 20.84
N THR A 180 -2.69 3.03 21.17
CA THR A 180 -3.58 4.04 20.58
C THR A 180 -3.38 4.05 19.05
N GLY A 181 -4.48 4.09 18.29
CA GLY A 181 -4.44 4.04 16.83
C GLY A 181 -4.52 2.64 16.22
N TYR A 182 -4.50 1.58 17.06
CA TYR A 182 -4.85 0.24 16.59
C TYR A 182 -6.37 0.10 16.49
N VAL A 183 -6.86 -0.22 15.32
CA VAL A 183 -8.31 -0.32 15.02
C VAL A 183 -8.77 -1.76 15.17
N SER A 184 -9.84 -1.97 15.95
CA SER A 184 -10.50 -3.27 16.04
C SER A 184 -11.59 -3.36 14.97
N GLY A 185 -11.42 -4.22 13.99
CA GLY A 185 -12.42 -4.46 12.95
C GLY A 185 -11.99 -4.01 11.56
N GLU A 186 -12.96 -3.56 10.78
CA GLU A 186 -12.72 -3.07 9.42
C GLU A 186 -12.25 -1.62 9.46
N PRO A 187 -11.11 -1.28 8.80
CA PRO A 187 -10.59 0.07 8.79
C PRO A 187 -11.47 1.01 7.97
N THR A 188 -11.60 2.23 8.43
CA THR A 188 -12.29 3.32 7.73
C THR A 188 -11.31 4.42 7.34
N ALA A 189 -11.75 5.35 6.52
CA ALA A 189 -10.94 6.50 6.10
C ALA A 189 -10.46 7.38 7.27
N SER A 190 -11.20 7.39 8.39
CA SER A 190 -10.85 8.16 9.59
C SER A 190 -9.80 7.50 10.48
N ASP A 191 -9.53 6.22 10.25
CA ASP A 191 -8.60 5.43 11.08
C ASP A 191 -7.13 5.56 10.65
N ILE A 192 -6.86 6.40 9.64
CA ILE A 192 -5.49 6.68 9.22
C ILE A 192 -4.66 7.16 10.40
N LEU A 193 -3.51 6.53 10.60
CA LEU A 193 -2.62 6.88 11.70
C LEU A 193 -2.04 8.28 11.50
N LYS A 194 -2.38 9.18 12.42
CA LYS A 194 -1.82 10.54 12.54
C LYS A 194 -1.04 10.65 13.85
N GLU A 195 -0.14 11.61 13.93
CA GLU A 195 0.50 11.96 15.23
C GLU A 195 -0.50 12.48 16.23
#